data_c07a392581554074cd031ddb1162d4d6
#
_entry.id   c07a392581554074cd031ddb1162d4d6
#
_cell.length_a   1.000
_cell.length_b   1.000
_cell.length_c   1.000
_cell.angle_alpha   90.00
_cell.angle_beta   90.00
_cell.angle_gamma   90.00
#
_symmetry.space_group_name_H-M   'P 1'
#
loop_
_entity.id
_entity.type
_entity.pdbx_description
1 polymer ?
#
loop_
_entity_poly.entity_id
_entity_poly.type
_entity_poly.pdbx_seq_one_letter_code
_entity_poly.pdbx_strand_id
1 'polypeptide(L)'
;MDYSSLILMERDNETGFVSKEVGSFQVSEGAEFVKNFYVKGDTVYFIFDTKEDVGEWQYSAIYDLFDYELFKGEGLDIEDIEDEYNPTFLVKFEYKDDYDYLKEKLDLCIELVEEAMEKVFKDIEGKEEEYK
;
A
#
# COMPACT_ATOMS: atom_id res chain seq x y z
N MET A 1 0.43 22.68 4.67
CA MET A 1 0.23 21.25 4.92
C MET A 1 -0.84 20.72 3.98
N ASP A 2 -0.45 19.80 3.16
CA ASP A 2 -1.36 19.28 2.15
C ASP A 2 -1.97 17.96 2.60
N TYR A 3 -3.28 17.93 2.61
CA TYR A 3 -4.00 16.70 2.87
C TYR A 3 -4.60 16.20 1.58
N SER A 4 -4.49 14.91 1.37
CA SER A 4 -5.14 14.24 0.26
C SER A 4 -6.38 13.53 0.76
N SER A 5 -7.29 13.22 -0.12
CA SER A 5 -8.45 12.41 0.21
C SER A 5 -8.37 11.11 -0.56
N LEU A 6 -8.66 10.01 0.12
CA LEU A 6 -8.80 8.72 -0.53
C LEU A 6 -10.26 8.30 -0.45
N ILE A 7 -10.76 7.82 -1.57
CA ILE A 7 -12.15 7.36 -1.65
C ILE A 7 -12.13 5.84 -1.68
N LEU A 8 -12.86 5.23 -0.74
CA LEU A 8 -13.02 3.79 -0.73
C LEU A 8 -14.21 3.42 -1.59
N MET A 9 -13.95 2.71 -2.67
CA MET A 9 -14.98 2.27 -3.59
C MET A 9 -15.23 0.78 -3.38
N GLU A 10 -16.48 0.37 -3.52
CA GLU A 10 -16.84 -1.03 -3.52
C GLU A 10 -16.75 -1.57 -4.93
N ARG A 11 -16.13 -2.73 -5.10
CA ARG A 11 -16.09 -3.44 -6.37
C ARG A 11 -16.99 -4.65 -6.29
N ASP A 12 -17.67 -4.93 -7.40
CA ASP A 12 -18.52 -6.11 -7.52
C ASP A 12 -17.65 -7.38 -7.40
N ASN A 13 -18.10 -8.31 -6.57
CA ASN A 13 -17.33 -9.52 -6.27
C ASN A 13 -17.19 -10.45 -7.49
N GLU A 14 -18.09 -10.37 -8.45
CA GLU A 14 -18.07 -11.22 -9.64
C GLU A 14 -17.39 -10.55 -10.83
N THR A 15 -17.67 -9.27 -11.07
CA THR A 15 -17.16 -8.54 -12.23
C THR A 15 -15.92 -7.72 -11.95
N GLY A 16 -15.70 -7.32 -10.71
CA GLY A 16 -14.61 -6.41 -10.33
C GLY A 16 -14.88 -4.95 -10.67
N PHE A 17 -16.02 -4.64 -11.27
CA PHE A 17 -16.35 -3.25 -11.60
C PHE A 17 -16.73 -2.47 -10.35
N VAL A 18 -16.41 -1.17 -10.35
CA VAL A 18 -16.75 -0.28 -9.26
C VAL A 18 -18.27 -0.13 -9.21
N SER A 19 -18.86 -0.39 -8.04
CA SER A 19 -20.31 -0.33 -7.86
C SER A 19 -20.79 0.89 -7.10
N LYS A 20 -20.05 1.31 -6.04
CA LYS A 20 -20.45 2.48 -5.26
C LYS A 20 -19.29 3.02 -4.42
N GLU A 21 -19.45 4.26 -3.97
CA GLU A 21 -18.54 4.86 -3.00
C GLU A 21 -18.97 4.43 -1.61
N VAL A 22 -18.03 3.92 -0.82
CA VAL A 22 -18.26 3.51 0.56
C VAL A 22 -17.96 4.66 1.52
N GLY A 23 -16.91 5.41 1.25
CA GLY A 23 -16.54 6.54 2.10
C GLY A 23 -15.38 7.32 1.54
N SER A 24 -15.20 8.53 2.06
CA SER A 24 -14.08 9.39 1.72
C SER A 24 -13.30 9.70 2.98
N PHE A 25 -11.97 9.60 2.90
CA PHE A 25 -11.08 9.75 4.06
C PHE A 25 -10.01 10.77 3.78
N GLN A 26 -9.85 11.72 4.68
CA GLN A 26 -8.77 12.68 4.62
C GLN A 26 -7.52 12.02 5.17
N VAL A 27 -6.42 12.09 4.43
CA VAL A 27 -5.21 11.35 4.75
C VAL A 27 -3.97 12.25 4.62
N SER A 28 -2.87 11.80 5.21
CA SER A 28 -1.61 12.54 5.21
C SER A 28 -0.84 12.34 3.90
N GLU A 29 0.35 12.93 3.82
CA GLU A 29 1.21 12.90 2.64
C GLU A 29 1.58 11.50 2.15
N GLY A 30 1.63 10.52 3.04
CA GLY A 30 1.94 9.14 2.67
C GLY A 30 0.96 8.53 1.66
N ALA A 31 -0.18 9.17 1.47
CA ALA A 31 -1.15 8.75 0.46
C ALA A 31 -0.60 8.82 -0.97
N GLU A 32 0.50 9.53 -1.19
CA GLU A 32 1.16 9.59 -2.50
C GLU A 32 1.60 8.23 -3.01
N PHE A 33 1.86 7.30 -2.11
CA PHE A 33 2.27 5.94 -2.47
C PHE A 33 1.10 5.05 -2.89
N VAL A 34 -0.14 5.45 -2.56
CA VAL A 34 -1.32 4.63 -2.78
C VAL A 34 -1.73 4.65 -4.24
N LYS A 35 -1.80 3.47 -4.85
CA LYS A 35 -2.24 3.32 -6.24
C LYS A 35 -3.71 2.97 -6.34
N ASN A 36 -4.21 2.19 -5.39
CA ASN A 36 -5.59 1.72 -5.44
C ASN A 36 -6.09 1.40 -4.05
N PHE A 37 -7.37 1.61 -3.84
CA PHE A 37 -7.99 1.41 -2.54
C PHE A 37 -9.46 1.09 -2.75
N TYR A 38 -9.84 -0.17 -2.44
CA TYR A 38 -11.21 -0.60 -2.69
C TYR A 38 -11.59 -1.74 -1.75
N VAL A 39 -12.89 -1.98 -1.63
CA VAL A 39 -13.43 -3.13 -0.91
C VAL A 39 -14.13 -4.05 -1.91
N LYS A 40 -13.89 -5.34 -1.73
CA LYS A 40 -14.55 -6.37 -2.54
C LYS A 40 -14.92 -7.52 -1.60
N GLY A 41 -16.20 -7.85 -1.52
CA GLY A 41 -16.68 -8.80 -0.52
C GLY A 41 -16.46 -8.23 0.87
N ASP A 42 -15.81 -8.97 1.72
CA ASP A 42 -15.54 -8.57 3.11
C ASP A 42 -14.11 -8.09 3.33
N THR A 43 -13.37 -7.81 2.26
CA THR A 43 -11.96 -7.48 2.36
C THR A 43 -11.68 -6.12 1.73
N VAL A 44 -10.89 -5.31 2.45
CA VAL A 44 -10.35 -4.06 1.92
C VAL A 44 -9.00 -4.36 1.28
N TYR A 45 -8.81 -3.85 0.07
CA TYR A 45 -7.56 -3.97 -0.69
C TYR A 45 -6.91 -2.60 -0.77
N PHE A 46 -5.67 -2.52 -0.31
CA PHE A 46 -4.89 -1.30 -0.27
C PHE A 46 -3.59 -1.57 -1.02
N ILE A 47 -3.44 -0.94 -2.19
CA ILE A 47 -2.29 -1.19 -3.07
C ILE A 47 -1.44 0.06 -3.14
N PHE A 48 -0.14 -0.12 -2.93
CA PHE A 48 0.82 0.98 -2.97
C PHE A 48 2.09 0.56 -3.71
N ASP A 49 2.84 1.55 -4.17
CA ASP A 49 4.12 1.30 -4.82
C ASP A 49 5.15 2.33 -4.36
N THR A 50 6.30 2.36 -5.01
CA THR A 50 7.40 3.26 -4.66
C THR A 50 7.13 4.71 -5.06
N LYS A 51 6.04 4.96 -5.83
CA LYS A 51 5.73 6.29 -6.34
C LYS A 51 6.77 6.78 -7.36
N GLU A 52 8.05 6.59 -7.09
CA GLU A 52 9.16 6.95 -7.96
C GLU A 52 9.59 5.77 -8.82
N ASP A 53 9.96 6.05 -10.05
CA ASP A 53 10.50 5.01 -10.94
C ASP A 53 11.86 4.57 -10.43
N VAL A 54 12.11 3.27 -10.45
CA VAL A 54 13.37 2.69 -9.96
C VAL A 54 14.05 1.91 -11.08
N GLY A 55 15.37 1.75 -10.96
CA GLY A 55 16.14 0.96 -11.91
C GLY A 55 16.02 -0.53 -11.62
N GLU A 56 16.49 -1.35 -12.54
CA GLU A 56 16.41 -2.82 -12.42
C GLU A 56 16.98 -3.37 -11.13
N TRP A 57 18.17 -2.93 -10.73
CA TRP A 57 18.79 -3.45 -9.52
C TRP A 57 18.01 -3.01 -8.28
N GLN A 58 17.51 -1.76 -8.31
CA GLN A 58 16.69 -1.25 -7.20
C GLN A 58 15.39 -2.01 -7.05
N TYR A 59 14.78 -2.39 -8.17
CA TYR A 59 13.55 -3.16 -8.18
C TYR A 59 13.72 -4.46 -7.38
N SER A 60 14.77 -5.19 -7.69
CA SER A 60 15.08 -6.44 -6.98
C SER A 60 15.45 -6.21 -5.53
N ALA A 61 16.27 -5.20 -5.26
CA ALA A 61 16.72 -4.89 -3.91
C ALA A 61 15.57 -4.49 -3.00
N ILE A 62 14.62 -3.72 -3.54
CA ILE A 62 13.46 -3.28 -2.76
C ILE A 62 12.63 -4.47 -2.32
N TYR A 63 12.33 -5.41 -3.20
CA TYR A 63 11.58 -6.60 -2.80
C TYR A 63 12.34 -7.44 -1.77
N ASP A 64 13.65 -7.56 -1.92
CA ASP A 64 14.47 -8.34 -0.99
C ASP A 64 14.55 -7.72 0.41
N LEU A 65 14.63 -6.40 0.48
CA LEU A 65 14.90 -5.70 1.73
C LEU A 65 13.67 -5.05 2.37
N PHE A 66 12.53 -5.08 1.68
CA PHE A 66 11.30 -4.50 2.21
C PHE A 66 10.91 -5.16 3.54
N ASP A 67 10.55 -4.36 4.51
CA ASP A 67 10.22 -4.84 5.85
C ASP A 67 8.74 -5.21 5.96
N TYR A 68 8.40 -6.40 5.54
CA TYR A 68 7.02 -6.92 5.61
C TYR A 68 6.52 -7.06 7.04
N GLU A 69 7.44 -7.25 7.98
CA GLU A 69 7.08 -7.45 9.38
C GLU A 69 6.46 -6.20 10.03
N LEU A 70 6.74 -5.01 9.49
CA LEU A 70 6.07 -3.79 9.96
C LEU A 70 4.56 -3.93 9.84
N PHE A 71 4.10 -4.56 8.75
CA PHE A 71 2.68 -4.75 8.49
C PHE A 71 2.12 -5.96 9.21
N LYS A 72 2.85 -7.07 9.15
CA LYS A 72 2.42 -8.32 9.81
C LYS A 72 2.35 -8.16 11.31
N GLY A 73 3.25 -7.41 11.90
CA GLY A 73 3.25 -7.12 13.33
C GLY A 73 2.02 -6.35 13.81
N GLU A 74 1.36 -5.64 12.89
CA GLU A 74 0.13 -4.92 13.18
C GLU A 74 -1.11 -5.71 12.78
N GLY A 75 -0.96 -6.97 12.44
CA GLY A 75 -2.08 -7.84 12.07
C GLY A 75 -2.61 -7.64 10.66
N LEU A 76 -1.82 -7.01 9.80
CA LEU A 76 -2.19 -6.79 8.42
C LEU A 76 -1.57 -7.85 7.52
N ASP A 77 -2.32 -8.29 6.51
CA ASP A 77 -1.79 -9.16 5.48
C ASP A 77 -1.10 -8.30 4.44
N ILE A 78 0.10 -8.69 4.03
CA ILE A 78 0.81 -7.97 2.97
C ILE A 78 1.48 -8.98 2.04
N GLU A 79 1.40 -8.70 0.74
CA GLU A 79 2.07 -9.49 -0.28
C GLU A 79 2.59 -8.59 -1.38
N ASP A 80 3.60 -9.07 -2.11
CA ASP A 80 4.13 -8.34 -3.26
C ASP A 80 3.29 -8.68 -4.50
N ILE A 81 3.19 -7.71 -5.41
CA ILE A 81 2.54 -7.88 -6.70
C ILE A 81 3.63 -7.81 -7.75
N GLU A 82 3.86 -8.92 -8.43
CA GLU A 82 4.88 -9.00 -9.47
C GLU A 82 4.37 -8.43 -10.80
N ASP A 83 5.29 -8.20 -11.72
CA ASP A 83 5.00 -7.75 -13.09
C ASP A 83 4.46 -6.33 -13.22
N GLU A 84 4.59 -5.52 -12.16
CA GLU A 84 4.27 -4.11 -12.22
C GLU A 84 5.52 -3.31 -12.57
N TYR A 85 5.32 -2.11 -13.12
CA TYR A 85 6.43 -1.25 -13.54
C TYR A 85 7.36 -0.90 -12.37
N ASN A 86 6.78 -0.53 -11.25
CA ASN A 86 7.53 -0.27 -10.01
C ASN A 86 7.18 -1.33 -8.96
N PRO A 87 8.06 -1.54 -7.96
CA PRO A 87 7.71 -2.47 -6.87
C PRO A 87 6.38 -2.10 -6.25
N THR A 88 5.46 -3.05 -6.25
CA THR A 88 4.08 -2.85 -5.82
C THR A 88 3.69 -3.87 -4.77
N PHE A 89 2.92 -3.43 -3.79
CA PHE A 89 2.55 -4.23 -2.63
C PHE A 89 1.06 -4.12 -2.38
N LEU A 90 0.48 -5.21 -1.90
CA LEU A 90 -0.94 -5.28 -1.57
C LEU A 90 -1.10 -5.56 -0.08
N VAL A 91 -1.82 -4.68 0.60
CA VAL A 91 -2.23 -4.90 1.99
C VAL A 91 -3.71 -5.21 2.00
N LYS A 92 -4.09 -6.22 2.77
CA LYS A 92 -5.50 -6.62 2.92
C LYS A 92 -5.87 -6.60 4.39
N PHE A 93 -7.07 -6.14 4.68
CA PHE A 93 -7.64 -6.23 6.01
C PHE A 93 -9.16 -6.37 5.92
N GLU A 94 -9.76 -6.85 7.00
CA GLU A 94 -11.20 -7.08 7.05
C GLU A 94 -11.97 -5.78 6.91
N TYR A 95 -13.01 -5.80 6.09
CA TYR A 95 -13.93 -4.68 5.96
C TYR A 95 -14.96 -4.72 7.08
N LYS A 96 -15.21 -3.57 7.70
CA LYS A 96 -16.30 -3.38 8.64
C LYS A 96 -16.98 -2.07 8.27
N ASP A 97 -18.30 -2.04 8.33
CA ASP A 97 -19.07 -0.85 8.02
C ASP A 97 -19.04 0.11 9.23
N ASP A 98 -17.85 0.64 9.50
CA ASP A 98 -17.56 1.50 10.65
C ASP A 98 -16.51 2.50 10.20
N TYR A 99 -16.89 3.75 10.07
CA TYR A 99 -16.00 4.81 9.58
C TYR A 99 -14.73 4.94 10.43
N ASP A 100 -14.89 4.95 11.74
CA ASP A 100 -13.72 5.12 12.63
C ASP A 100 -12.73 3.97 12.51
N TYR A 101 -13.24 2.75 12.41
CA TYR A 101 -12.39 1.58 12.19
C TYR A 101 -11.62 1.69 10.87
N LEU A 102 -12.32 2.05 9.79
CA LEU A 102 -11.70 2.18 8.47
C LEU A 102 -10.65 3.29 8.45
N LYS A 103 -10.96 4.40 9.09
CA LYS A 103 -10.04 5.54 9.18
C LYS A 103 -8.78 5.16 9.96
N GLU A 104 -8.90 4.47 11.07
CA GLU A 104 -7.76 4.00 11.85
C GLU A 104 -6.88 3.05 11.06
N LYS A 105 -7.50 2.10 10.35
CA LYS A 105 -6.76 1.14 9.53
C LYS A 105 -6.06 1.82 8.37
N LEU A 106 -6.73 2.75 7.71
CA LEU A 106 -6.15 3.50 6.60
C LEU A 106 -4.96 4.35 7.06
N ASP A 107 -5.13 5.08 8.16
CA ASP A 107 -4.05 5.91 8.72
C ASP A 107 -2.85 5.04 9.11
N LEU A 108 -3.11 3.89 9.70
CA LEU A 108 -2.04 2.94 10.05
C LEU A 108 -1.31 2.46 8.80
N CYS A 109 -2.04 2.06 7.76
CA CYS A 109 -1.43 1.61 6.51
C CYS A 109 -0.54 2.68 5.90
N ILE A 110 -1.02 3.91 5.84
CA ILE A 110 -0.26 5.03 5.26
C ILE A 110 1.01 5.30 6.07
N GLU A 111 0.89 5.31 7.39
CA GLU A 111 2.04 5.51 8.27
C GLU A 111 3.09 4.42 8.08
N LEU A 112 2.65 3.17 8.00
CA LEU A 112 3.55 2.04 7.77
C LEU A 112 4.20 2.10 6.39
N VAL A 113 3.47 2.53 5.37
CA VAL A 113 4.02 2.69 4.02
C VAL A 113 5.13 3.73 4.03
N GLU A 114 4.92 4.89 4.66
CA GLU A 114 5.95 5.93 4.75
C GLU A 114 7.20 5.39 5.43
N GLU A 115 7.03 4.72 6.56
CA GLU A 115 8.13 4.14 7.33
C GLU A 115 8.86 3.08 6.53
N ALA A 116 8.13 2.17 5.90
CA ALA A 116 8.71 1.08 5.13
C ALA A 116 9.47 1.59 3.91
N MET A 117 8.93 2.59 3.22
CA MET A 117 9.58 3.16 2.04
C MET A 117 10.85 3.93 2.41
N GLU A 118 10.79 4.72 3.46
CA GLU A 118 11.97 5.43 3.95
C GLU A 118 13.08 4.44 4.33
N LYS A 119 12.71 3.39 5.03
CA LYS A 119 13.66 2.37 5.46
C LYS A 119 14.27 1.62 4.28
N VAL A 120 13.46 1.16 3.34
CA VAL A 120 13.96 0.33 2.24
C VAL A 120 14.86 1.13 1.30
N PHE A 121 14.50 2.38 1.00
CA PHE A 121 15.35 3.21 0.15
C PHE A 121 16.70 3.50 0.80
N LYS A 122 16.73 3.59 2.10
CA LYS A 122 17.96 3.75 2.86
C LYS A 122 18.77 2.46 2.86
N ASP A 123 18.09 1.34 3.06
CA ASP A 123 18.73 0.03 3.14
C ASP A 123 19.35 -0.42 1.81
N ILE A 124 18.79 0.00 0.68
CA ILE A 124 19.36 -0.37 -0.63
C ILE A 124 20.56 0.49 -1.04
N GLU A 125 20.79 1.60 -0.36
CA GLU A 125 21.95 2.44 -0.66
C GLU A 125 23.24 1.64 -0.54
N GLY A 126 24.10 1.72 -1.55
CA GLY A 126 25.36 0.99 -1.57
C GLY A 126 25.26 -0.49 -1.91
N LYS A 127 24.08 -0.97 -2.26
CA LYS A 127 23.84 -2.38 -2.57
C LYS A 127 23.88 -2.70 -4.07
N GLU A 128 24.09 -1.71 -4.91
CA GLU A 128 24.03 -1.90 -6.36
C GLU A 128 24.85 -3.09 -6.86
N GLU A 129 26.07 -3.24 -6.37
CA GLU A 129 26.94 -4.33 -6.79
C GLU A 129 26.40 -5.72 -6.47
N GLU A 130 25.55 -5.82 -5.47
CA GLU A 130 24.96 -7.10 -5.06
C GLU A 130 23.80 -7.51 -5.98
N TYR A 131 23.28 -6.58 -6.78
CA TYR A 131 22.09 -6.80 -7.61
C TYR A 131 22.34 -6.62 -9.11
N LYS A 132 23.57 -6.50 -9.51
CA LYS A 132 23.94 -6.42 -10.92
C LYS A 132 24.26 -7.77 -11.51
#